data_04e3b2df11754a6c50bd632a2bff7be1
#
_entry.id   04e3b2df11754a6c50bd632a2bff7be1
#
_cell.length_a   1.000
_cell.length_b   1.000
_cell.length_c   1.000
_cell.angle_alpha   90.00
_cell.angle_beta   90.00
_cell.angle_gamma   90.00
#
_symmetry.space_group_name_H-M   'P 1'
#
loop_
_entity.id
_entity.type
_entity.pdbx_description
1 polymer ?
#
loop_
_entity_poly.entity_id
_entity_poly.type
_entity_poly.pdbx_seq_one_letter_code
_entity_poly.pdbx_strand_id
1 'polypeptide(L)'
;IIQWDEYTIQHEPISSIDLMERAALRCTEWLVQQYPAETSFGIFCGKGNNGGDGLAIARLLLERNYFVTMHILEFGHLGTDDFQTNLTRLHHLPAADIHFIQSEEHLHPIPEGKIIIDAILGSGINREVEGITASLINHMNASGAEIVSIDIPSGLFVDTSSKGIKTVKATH
;
A
#
# COMPACT_ATOMS: atom_id res chain seq x y z
N ILE A 1 5.01 -16.18 3.62
CA ILE A 1 5.61 -14.85 3.84
C ILE A 1 5.56 -14.53 5.33
N ILE A 2 4.41 -14.44 5.98
CA ILE A 2 4.28 -14.10 7.43
C ILE A 2 5.22 -14.97 8.31
N GLN A 3 5.28 -16.28 8.08
CA GLN A 3 6.16 -17.19 8.84
C GLN A 3 7.65 -16.90 8.61
N TRP A 4 8.03 -16.41 7.42
CA TRP A 4 9.42 -16.04 7.11
C TRP A 4 9.81 -14.73 7.79
N ASP A 5 8.90 -13.76 7.84
CA ASP A 5 9.11 -12.49 8.53
C ASP A 5 9.24 -12.70 10.04
N GLU A 6 8.36 -13.52 10.65
CA GLU A 6 8.45 -13.92 12.05
C GLU A 6 9.77 -14.68 12.35
N TYR A 7 10.17 -15.57 11.44
CA TYR A 7 11.45 -16.29 11.59
C TYR A 7 12.63 -15.32 11.54
N THR A 8 12.64 -14.37 10.61
CA THR A 8 13.70 -13.37 10.46
C THR A 8 13.80 -12.49 11.70
N ILE A 9 12.68 -11.98 12.23
CA ILE A 9 12.64 -11.17 13.45
C ILE A 9 13.17 -11.94 14.67
N GLN A 10 12.91 -13.26 14.74
CA GLN A 10 13.37 -14.11 15.84
C GLN A 10 14.85 -14.49 15.75
N HIS A 11 15.45 -14.54 14.57
CA HIS A 11 16.80 -15.05 14.33
C HIS A 11 17.82 -14.00 13.92
N GLU A 12 17.37 -12.88 13.34
CA GLU A 12 18.18 -11.68 13.15
C GLU A 12 17.79 -10.67 14.25
N PRO A 13 18.73 -9.94 14.87
CA PRO A 13 18.42 -8.89 15.85
C PRO A 13 17.90 -7.63 15.12
N ILE A 14 16.80 -7.78 14.37
CA ILE A 14 16.15 -6.70 13.60
C ILE A 14 14.74 -6.48 14.14
N SER A 15 14.36 -5.22 14.33
CA SER A 15 12.98 -4.88 14.69
C SER A 15 12.03 -5.05 13.49
N SER A 16 10.72 -5.23 13.75
CA SER A 16 9.69 -5.29 12.71
C SER A 16 9.71 -4.04 11.82
N ILE A 17 9.82 -2.86 12.42
CA ILE A 17 9.87 -1.59 11.69
C ILE A 17 11.13 -1.46 10.81
N ASP A 18 12.29 -2.00 11.24
CA ASP A 18 13.51 -1.97 10.43
C ASP A 18 13.45 -2.99 9.28
N LEU A 19 12.78 -4.14 9.51
CA LEU A 19 12.53 -5.11 8.45
C LEU A 19 11.60 -4.51 7.38
N MET A 20 10.52 -3.84 7.81
CA MET A 20 9.61 -3.10 6.92
C MET A 20 10.35 -2.00 6.14
N GLU A 21 11.20 -1.24 6.80
CA GLU A 21 12.02 -0.19 6.17
C GLU A 21 12.93 -0.78 5.07
N ARG A 22 13.56 -1.92 5.34
CA ARG A 22 14.41 -2.63 4.38
C ARG A 22 13.62 -3.13 3.17
N ALA A 23 12.43 -3.68 3.38
CA ALA A 23 11.53 -4.13 2.31
C ALA A 23 11.05 -2.94 1.46
N ALA A 24 10.56 -1.88 2.10
CA ALA A 24 10.10 -0.66 1.44
C ALA A 24 11.21 -0.01 0.61
N LEU A 25 12.46 -0.01 1.10
CA LEU A 25 13.61 0.49 0.35
C LEU A 25 13.82 -0.29 -0.95
N ARG A 26 13.73 -1.63 -0.92
CA ARG A 26 13.87 -2.46 -2.13
C ARG A 26 12.74 -2.23 -3.13
N CYS A 27 11.51 -2.12 -2.67
CA CYS A 27 10.38 -1.76 -3.52
C CYS A 27 10.59 -0.36 -4.16
N THR A 28 11.03 0.61 -3.38
CA THR A 28 11.30 1.97 -3.87
C THR A 28 12.45 1.98 -4.90
N GLU A 29 13.53 1.24 -4.67
CA GLU A 29 14.64 1.10 -5.62
C GLU A 29 14.15 0.54 -6.97
N TRP A 30 13.26 -0.45 -6.93
CA TRP A 30 12.64 -0.99 -8.15
C TRP A 30 11.75 0.06 -8.83
N LEU A 31 10.89 0.75 -8.09
CA LEU A 31 10.00 1.79 -8.62
C LEU A 31 10.79 2.89 -9.34
N VAL A 32 11.86 3.41 -8.75
CA VAL A 32 12.67 4.48 -9.36
C VAL A 32 13.48 4.01 -10.58
N GLN A 33 13.67 2.70 -10.76
CA GLN A 33 14.25 2.14 -11.97
C GLN A 33 13.23 1.99 -13.10
N GLN A 34 11.94 1.76 -12.76
CA GLN A 34 10.88 1.58 -13.73
C GLN A 34 10.26 2.90 -14.20
N TYR A 35 10.19 3.89 -13.32
CA TYR A 35 9.43 5.11 -13.55
C TYR A 35 10.31 6.36 -13.48
N PRO A 36 10.21 7.29 -14.47
CA PRO A 36 10.96 8.54 -14.46
C PRO A 36 10.55 9.46 -13.30
N ALA A 37 11.41 10.45 -13.00
CA ALA A 37 11.24 11.33 -11.83
C ALA A 37 9.95 12.17 -11.85
N GLU A 38 9.37 12.41 -13.03
CA GLU A 38 8.14 13.16 -13.22
C GLU A 38 6.87 12.34 -12.93
N THR A 39 7.03 11.03 -12.66
CA THR A 39 5.89 10.14 -12.38
C THR A 39 5.17 10.56 -11.11
N SER A 40 3.84 10.58 -11.18
CA SER A 40 2.97 10.78 -10.03
C SER A 40 2.42 9.44 -9.53
N PHE A 41 2.57 9.19 -8.24
CA PHE A 41 2.07 7.98 -7.59
C PHE A 41 0.85 8.28 -6.73
N GLY A 42 -0.16 7.40 -6.80
CA GLY A 42 -1.27 7.34 -5.86
C GLY A 42 -1.14 6.07 -5.03
N ILE A 43 -0.82 6.18 -3.74
CA ILE A 43 -0.60 5.02 -2.87
C ILE A 43 -1.83 4.78 -2.03
N PHE A 44 -2.47 3.62 -2.17
CA PHE A 44 -3.67 3.23 -1.44
C PHE A 44 -3.30 2.25 -0.33
N CYS A 45 -3.52 2.66 0.90
CA CYS A 45 -3.10 1.93 2.10
C CYS A 45 -4.28 1.44 2.93
N GLY A 46 -4.21 0.18 3.37
CA GLY A 46 -4.94 -0.26 4.56
C GLY A 46 -4.21 0.16 5.84
N LYS A 47 -4.68 -0.32 6.99
CA LYS A 47 -4.08 -0.01 8.30
C LYS A 47 -3.29 -1.18 8.90
N GLY A 48 -3.03 -2.22 8.11
CA GLY A 48 -2.17 -3.35 8.46
C GLY A 48 -0.70 -3.10 8.09
N ASN A 49 0.13 -4.15 8.19
CA ASN A 49 1.54 -4.09 7.84
C ASN A 49 1.76 -3.74 6.37
N ASN A 50 0.96 -4.30 5.44
CA ASN A 50 1.05 -3.92 4.02
C ASN A 50 0.83 -2.42 3.80
N GLY A 51 -0.15 -1.81 4.54
CA GLY A 51 -0.33 -0.36 4.54
C GLY A 51 0.88 0.38 5.12
N GLY A 52 1.52 -0.18 6.15
CA GLY A 52 2.77 0.33 6.71
C GLY A 52 3.91 0.36 5.68
N ASP A 53 4.06 -0.72 4.90
CA ASP A 53 4.99 -0.78 3.76
C ASP A 53 4.69 0.30 2.73
N GLY A 54 3.39 0.49 2.37
CA GLY A 54 2.95 1.55 1.46
C GLY A 54 3.32 2.95 1.95
N LEU A 55 3.15 3.24 3.25
CA LEU A 55 3.53 4.53 3.84
C LEU A 55 5.06 4.72 3.88
N ALA A 56 5.82 3.67 4.15
CA ALA A 56 7.29 3.73 4.10
C ALA A 56 7.77 4.01 2.66
N ILE A 57 7.20 3.34 1.65
CA ILE A 57 7.47 3.59 0.23
C ILE A 57 7.10 5.04 -0.13
N ALA A 58 5.94 5.54 0.32
CA ALA A 58 5.53 6.93 0.09
C ALA A 58 6.59 7.92 0.57
N ARG A 59 7.08 7.76 1.81
CA ARG A 59 8.13 8.59 2.38
C ARG A 59 9.40 8.53 1.55
N LEU A 60 9.86 7.34 1.19
CA LEU A 60 11.09 7.13 0.43
C LEU A 60 11.00 7.70 -1.00
N LEU A 61 9.81 7.71 -1.62
CA LEU A 61 9.57 8.37 -2.91
C LEU A 61 9.56 9.89 -2.78
N LEU A 62 8.92 10.45 -1.75
CA LEU A 62 8.92 11.89 -1.45
C LEU A 62 10.34 12.40 -1.21
N GLU A 63 11.17 11.68 -0.47
CA GLU A 63 12.59 11.99 -0.24
C GLU A 63 13.42 12.02 -1.54
N ARG A 64 12.92 11.33 -2.59
CA ARG A 64 13.50 11.32 -3.94
C ARG A 64 12.83 12.29 -4.91
N ASN A 65 12.00 13.20 -4.37
CA ASN A 65 11.28 14.25 -5.10
C ASN A 65 10.25 13.73 -6.12
N TYR A 66 9.68 12.54 -5.92
CA TYR A 66 8.52 12.10 -6.68
C TYR A 66 7.23 12.76 -6.16
N PHE A 67 6.24 12.89 -7.01
CA PHE A 67 4.90 13.35 -6.64
C PHE A 67 4.10 12.17 -6.06
N VAL A 68 3.72 12.26 -4.79
CA VAL A 68 3.03 11.18 -4.09
C VAL A 68 1.80 11.70 -3.37
N THR A 69 0.65 11.07 -3.63
CA THR A 69 -0.59 11.27 -2.88
C THR A 69 -0.94 9.95 -2.17
N MET A 70 -1.19 10.00 -0.89
CA MET A 70 -1.55 8.82 -0.09
C MET A 70 -3.04 8.81 0.22
N HIS A 71 -3.67 7.65 0.05
CA HIS A 71 -5.08 7.41 0.34
C HIS A 71 -5.20 6.26 1.35
N ILE A 72 -5.63 6.57 2.57
CA ILE A 72 -5.67 5.62 3.68
C ILE A 72 -7.13 5.24 3.96
N LEU A 73 -7.45 3.94 3.90
CA LEU A 73 -8.74 3.42 4.34
C LEU A 73 -8.91 3.62 5.84
N GLU A 74 -9.98 4.33 6.24
CA GLU A 74 -10.26 4.66 7.63
C GLU A 74 -11.44 3.85 8.16
N PHE A 75 -11.17 2.98 9.16
CA PHE A 75 -12.15 2.08 9.77
C PHE A 75 -12.44 2.40 11.24
N GLY A 76 -11.97 3.54 11.75
CA GLY A 76 -12.17 3.92 13.15
C GLY A 76 -11.25 3.19 14.16
N HIS A 77 -10.17 2.55 13.69
CA HIS A 77 -9.13 1.96 14.55
C HIS A 77 -7.73 2.42 14.13
N LEU A 78 -6.74 2.29 15.02
CA LEU A 78 -5.39 2.83 14.79
C LEU A 78 -4.58 2.04 13.74
N GLY A 79 -4.80 0.77 13.60
CA GLY A 79 -3.96 -0.10 12.78
C GLY A 79 -2.77 -0.68 13.56
N THR A 80 -1.79 -1.24 12.85
CA THR A 80 -0.59 -1.83 13.45
C THR A 80 0.39 -0.75 13.95
N ASP A 81 1.27 -1.09 14.89
CA ASP A 81 2.27 -0.17 15.44
C ASP A 81 3.23 0.34 14.36
N ASP A 82 3.62 -0.54 13.42
CA ASP A 82 4.51 -0.17 12.30
C ASP A 82 3.81 0.78 11.32
N PHE A 83 2.51 0.57 11.06
CA PHE A 83 1.70 1.52 10.29
C PHE A 83 1.66 2.89 10.96
N GLN A 84 1.39 2.96 12.28
CA GLN A 84 1.34 4.21 13.05
C GLN A 84 2.71 4.92 13.06
N THR A 85 3.79 4.16 13.20
CA THR A 85 5.15 4.69 13.14
C THR A 85 5.43 5.35 11.80
N ASN A 86 5.09 4.70 10.69
CA ASN A 86 5.30 5.26 9.35
C ASN A 86 4.36 6.45 9.06
N LEU A 87 3.11 6.42 9.52
CA LEU A 87 2.20 7.56 9.42
C LEU A 87 2.74 8.78 10.18
N THR A 88 3.28 8.57 11.38
CA THR A 88 3.92 9.63 12.15
C THR A 88 5.14 10.21 11.42
N ARG A 89 5.99 9.36 10.83
CA ARG A 89 7.14 9.81 10.03
C ARG A 89 6.70 10.68 8.84
N LEU A 90 5.63 10.30 8.16
CA LEU A 90 5.07 11.08 7.03
C LEU A 90 4.51 12.43 7.46
N HIS A 91 3.83 12.52 8.61
CA HIS A 91 3.31 13.79 9.12
C HIS A 91 4.40 14.84 9.41
N HIS A 92 5.65 14.44 9.54
CA HIS A 92 6.78 15.36 9.68
C HIS A 92 7.33 15.87 8.33
N LEU A 93 6.83 15.36 7.21
CA LEU A 93 7.24 15.79 5.87
C LEU A 93 6.25 16.85 5.33
N PRO A 94 6.70 18.08 5.04
CA PRO A 94 5.82 19.14 4.52
C PRO A 94 5.18 18.80 3.16
N ALA A 95 5.80 17.90 2.39
CA ALA A 95 5.31 17.46 1.08
C ALA A 95 4.32 16.29 1.15
N ALA A 96 3.99 15.77 2.35
CA ALA A 96 3.07 14.66 2.49
C ALA A 96 1.62 15.09 2.23
N ASP A 97 1.02 14.54 1.18
CA ASP A 97 -0.37 14.75 0.79
C ASP A 97 -1.18 13.49 1.15
N ILE A 98 -1.91 13.56 2.28
CA ILE A 98 -2.57 12.40 2.90
C ILE A 98 -4.09 12.63 2.95
N HIS A 99 -4.84 11.69 2.36
CA HIS A 99 -6.30 11.66 2.35
C HIS A 99 -6.83 10.41 3.03
N PHE A 100 -7.93 10.54 3.78
CA PHE A 100 -8.60 9.43 4.42
C PHE A 100 -9.89 9.06 3.68
N ILE A 101 -10.04 7.77 3.35
CA ILE A 101 -11.22 7.22 2.69
C ILE A 101 -12.11 6.58 3.75
N GLN A 102 -13.25 7.22 4.06
CA GLN A 102 -14.24 6.74 5.03
C GLN A 102 -15.53 6.22 4.36
N SER A 103 -15.80 6.70 3.14
CA SER A 103 -16.98 6.33 2.36
C SER A 103 -16.67 6.41 0.86
N GLU A 104 -17.60 5.95 0.03
CA GLU A 104 -17.48 6.03 -1.44
C GLU A 104 -17.41 7.48 -1.96
N GLU A 105 -17.92 8.46 -1.23
CA GLU A 105 -17.82 9.87 -1.57
C GLU A 105 -16.36 10.38 -1.62
N HIS A 106 -15.43 9.68 -0.94
CA HIS A 106 -14.00 10.00 -0.97
C HIS A 106 -13.26 9.30 -2.13
N LEU A 107 -13.94 8.52 -2.97
CA LEU A 107 -13.36 7.87 -4.14
C LEU A 107 -13.35 8.84 -5.33
N HIS A 108 -12.43 9.78 -5.31
CA HIS A 108 -12.27 10.75 -6.40
C HIS A 108 -11.65 10.11 -7.64
N PRO A 109 -11.95 10.62 -8.87
CA PRO A 109 -11.35 10.12 -10.10
C PRO A 109 -9.82 10.13 -10.02
N ILE A 110 -9.21 9.04 -10.44
CA ILE A 110 -7.76 8.91 -10.50
C ILE A 110 -7.28 9.59 -11.80
N PRO A 111 -6.39 10.59 -11.72
CA PRO A 111 -5.89 11.29 -12.89
C PRO A 111 -5.17 10.35 -13.86
N GLU A 112 -5.33 10.62 -15.15
CA GLU A 112 -4.61 9.90 -16.22
C GLU A 112 -3.09 10.04 -16.04
N GLY A 113 -2.35 8.95 -16.29
CA GLY A 113 -0.90 8.90 -16.15
C GLY A 113 -0.41 8.71 -14.72
N LYS A 114 -1.30 8.69 -13.71
CA LYS A 114 -0.92 8.36 -12.33
C LYS A 114 -0.70 6.85 -12.19
N ILE A 115 0.40 6.45 -11.58
CA ILE A 115 0.68 5.06 -11.21
C ILE A 115 0.06 4.78 -9.84
N ILE A 116 -0.70 3.71 -9.73
CA ILE A 116 -1.30 3.26 -8.48
C ILE A 116 -0.36 2.28 -7.79
N ILE A 117 -0.12 2.50 -6.50
CA ILE A 117 0.49 1.51 -5.61
C ILE A 117 -0.59 0.96 -4.70
N ASP A 118 -0.87 -0.33 -4.83
CA ASP A 118 -1.81 -1.08 -3.99
C ASP A 118 -1.07 -1.65 -2.78
N ALA A 119 -1.34 -1.06 -1.63
CA ALA A 119 -0.86 -1.46 -0.32
C ALA A 119 -2.04 -1.58 0.67
N ILE A 120 -3.22 -2.01 0.19
CA ILE A 120 -4.42 -2.07 1.02
C ILE A 120 -4.39 -3.31 1.91
N LEU A 121 -4.23 -4.49 1.31
CA LEU A 121 -4.25 -5.79 1.97
C LEU A 121 -3.08 -6.64 1.49
N GLY A 122 -2.38 -7.29 2.40
CA GLY A 122 -1.32 -8.25 2.08
C GLY A 122 -1.81 -9.70 2.17
N SER A 123 -0.86 -10.64 2.19
CA SER A 123 -1.07 -12.10 2.21
C SER A 123 -1.82 -12.64 3.44
N GLY A 124 -2.04 -11.81 4.46
CA GLY A 124 -2.70 -12.20 5.72
C GLY A 124 -4.22 -12.27 5.68
N ILE A 125 -4.87 -12.01 4.54
CA ILE A 125 -6.33 -12.07 4.43
C ILE A 125 -6.83 -13.51 4.30
N ASN A 126 -7.94 -13.81 4.99
CA ASN A 126 -8.58 -15.13 5.00
C ASN A 126 -10.11 -15.05 4.75
N ARG A 127 -10.62 -13.88 4.38
CA ARG A 127 -12.04 -13.65 4.10
C ARG A 127 -12.20 -12.72 2.89
N GLU A 128 -13.35 -12.85 2.24
CA GLU A 128 -13.72 -12.01 1.10
C GLU A 128 -13.77 -10.53 1.49
N VAL A 129 -13.36 -9.68 0.56
CA VAL A 129 -13.32 -8.22 0.73
C VAL A 129 -14.70 -7.64 0.48
N GLU A 130 -15.20 -6.85 1.43
CA GLU A 130 -16.54 -6.26 1.39
C GLU A 130 -16.50 -4.74 1.65
N GLY A 131 -17.67 -4.08 1.50
CA GLY A 131 -17.87 -2.67 1.84
C GLY A 131 -16.94 -1.73 1.08
N ILE A 132 -16.46 -0.68 1.76
CA ILE A 132 -15.65 0.38 1.16
C ILE A 132 -14.33 -0.15 0.56
N THR A 133 -13.74 -1.19 1.14
CA THR A 133 -12.54 -1.82 0.58
C THR A 133 -12.81 -2.46 -0.78
N ALA A 134 -13.96 -3.14 -0.93
CA ALA A 134 -14.37 -3.71 -2.21
C ALA A 134 -14.68 -2.62 -3.24
N SER A 135 -15.33 -1.53 -2.81
CA SER A 135 -15.61 -0.37 -3.67
C SER A 135 -14.31 0.30 -4.14
N LEU A 136 -13.32 0.45 -3.26
CA LEU A 136 -12.01 0.98 -3.60
C LEU A 136 -11.28 0.09 -4.61
N ILE A 137 -11.26 -1.22 -4.42
CA ILE A 137 -10.65 -2.17 -5.39
C ILE A 137 -11.32 -2.04 -6.76
N ASN A 138 -12.65 -1.96 -6.81
CA ASN A 138 -13.37 -1.76 -8.07
C ASN A 138 -13.02 -0.41 -8.70
N HIS A 139 -12.93 0.64 -7.91
CA HIS A 139 -12.55 1.99 -8.35
C HIS A 139 -11.15 2.00 -8.97
N MET A 140 -10.16 1.40 -8.31
CA MET A 140 -8.80 1.26 -8.84
C MET A 140 -8.79 0.46 -10.16
N ASN A 141 -9.46 -0.68 -10.19
CA ASN A 141 -9.56 -1.52 -11.40
C ASN A 141 -10.24 -0.82 -12.58
N ALA A 142 -11.19 0.08 -12.31
CA ALA A 142 -11.93 0.82 -13.33
C ALA A 142 -11.19 2.08 -13.83
N SER A 143 -10.13 2.51 -13.15
CA SER A 143 -9.40 3.74 -13.47
C SER A 143 -8.64 3.69 -14.79
N GLY A 144 -8.27 2.49 -15.26
CA GLY A 144 -7.37 2.31 -16.40
C GLY A 144 -5.90 2.63 -16.10
N ALA A 145 -5.57 3.02 -14.87
CA ALA A 145 -4.20 3.28 -14.45
C ALA A 145 -3.39 1.98 -14.33
N GLU A 146 -2.09 2.09 -14.49
CA GLU A 146 -1.16 1.03 -14.15
C GLU A 146 -1.12 0.82 -12.64
N ILE A 147 -1.19 -0.44 -12.18
CA ILE A 147 -1.25 -0.79 -10.77
C ILE A 147 -0.09 -1.70 -10.39
N VAL A 148 0.66 -1.28 -9.38
CA VAL A 148 1.73 -2.05 -8.74
C VAL A 148 1.24 -2.48 -7.36
N SER A 149 1.12 -3.78 -7.10
CA SER A 149 0.73 -4.31 -5.79
C SER A 149 1.94 -4.64 -4.94
N ILE A 150 1.89 -4.22 -3.67
CA ILE A 150 2.89 -4.58 -2.67
C ILE A 150 2.46 -5.90 -2.00
N ASP A 151 3.41 -6.82 -1.80
CA ASP A 151 3.20 -8.19 -1.33
C ASP A 151 2.41 -9.02 -2.36
N ILE A 152 1.09 -8.88 -2.39
CA ILE A 152 0.18 -9.53 -3.36
C ILE A 152 -0.95 -8.56 -3.72
N PRO A 153 -1.61 -8.74 -4.88
CA PRO A 153 -2.81 -7.96 -5.24
C PRO A 153 -3.87 -8.04 -4.15
N SER A 154 -4.32 -6.89 -3.65
CA SER A 154 -5.29 -6.83 -2.56
C SER A 154 -6.58 -7.57 -2.92
N GLY A 155 -7.03 -8.40 -1.99
CA GLY A 155 -8.18 -9.30 -2.19
C GLY A 155 -7.83 -10.70 -2.70
N LEU A 156 -6.57 -10.95 -3.10
CA LEU A 156 -6.12 -12.27 -3.54
C LEU A 156 -5.86 -13.17 -2.32
N PHE A 157 -6.37 -14.40 -2.33
CA PHE A 157 -6.04 -15.41 -1.33
C PHE A 157 -4.80 -16.20 -1.73
N VAL A 158 -3.89 -16.42 -0.78
CA VAL A 158 -2.66 -17.18 -1.03
C VAL A 158 -2.93 -18.69 -1.07
N ASP A 159 -3.81 -19.18 -0.21
CA ASP A 159 -3.99 -20.63 0.04
C ASP A 159 -5.24 -21.21 -0.64
N THR A 160 -6.07 -20.39 -1.26
CA THR A 160 -7.35 -20.83 -1.88
C THR A 160 -7.58 -20.16 -3.23
N SER A 161 -8.45 -20.77 -4.06
CA SER A 161 -8.81 -20.18 -5.35
C SER A 161 -9.56 -18.86 -5.17
N SER A 162 -9.06 -17.80 -5.76
CA SER A 162 -9.69 -16.47 -5.78
C SER A 162 -10.63 -16.28 -6.98
N LYS A 163 -11.06 -17.35 -7.64
CA LYS A 163 -11.94 -17.26 -8.81
C LYS A 163 -13.31 -16.68 -8.42
N GLY A 164 -13.64 -15.53 -9.01
CA GLY A 164 -14.90 -14.83 -8.74
C GLY A 164 -14.85 -13.85 -7.56
N ILE A 165 -13.70 -13.72 -6.88
CA ILE A 165 -13.50 -12.80 -5.76
C ILE A 165 -13.03 -11.43 -6.28
N LYS A 166 -13.37 -10.38 -5.52
CA LYS A 166 -12.91 -9.01 -5.82
C LYS A 166 -11.44 -8.86 -5.45
N THR A 167 -10.60 -8.74 -6.48
CA THR A 167 -9.16 -8.56 -6.33
C THR A 167 -8.68 -7.36 -7.16
N VAL A 168 -7.58 -6.76 -6.76
CA VAL A 168 -6.87 -5.79 -7.59
C VAL A 168 -6.32 -6.49 -8.82
N LYS A 169 -6.46 -5.86 -9.98
CA LYS A 169 -5.88 -6.31 -11.27
C LYS A 169 -4.55 -5.62 -11.47
N ALA A 170 -3.54 -6.07 -10.73
CA ALA A 170 -2.21 -5.50 -10.81
C ALA A 170 -1.58 -5.70 -12.18
N THR A 171 -0.76 -4.73 -12.60
CA THR A 171 0.13 -4.81 -13.77
C THR A 171 1.45 -5.45 -13.35
N HIS A 172 1.89 -5.15 -12.12
CA HIS A 172 3.12 -5.65 -11.51
C HIS A 172 2.88 -6.05 -10.06
#